data_55acf2a5eb8fac15b26e57ebf145fce1
#
_entry.id   55acf2a5eb8fac15b26e57ebf145fce1
#
_cell.length_a   1.000
_cell.length_b   1.000
_cell.length_c   1.000
_cell.angle_alpha   90.00
_cell.angle_beta   90.00
_cell.angle_gamma   90.00
#
_symmetry.space_group_name_H-M   'P 1'
#
loop_
_entity.id
_entity.type
_entity.pdbx_description
1 polymer ?
#
loop_
_entity_poly.entity_id
_entity_poly.type
_entity_poly.pdbx_seq_one_letter_code
_entity_poly.pdbx_strand_id
1 'polypeptide(L)'
;MNQHLAVITGCSSGFGLLSTVELARQGWTVVATMRDLSRRGALDESVSRAGVGERVSVRLLDAAAHPTHAAFAEQVLADYGRIDLLVNNAGFAMGGFAEDLTLDEYRYQFETNFFGAVSLTKAVLPAMRKQRSGRIVNISSIAGRTGTPAMSAYNASKFALEGYSEALRLEMAPIGVYPILIEPGSFETGIWYHKENVAAAAADPNSPNAVRTGRFRDYIQKTLHRADANAVARLIAHVASVPSPKMRYPIGTDAKMLLALRLLLPWKVFETLVVKKMGLGL
;
A
#
# COMPACT_ATOMS: atom_id res chain seq x y z
N MET A 1 11.09 -23.54 -18.37
CA MET A 1 10.09 -23.27 -17.31
C MET A 1 9.66 -21.81 -17.46
N ASN A 2 8.35 -21.52 -17.63
CA ASN A 2 7.87 -20.14 -17.71
C ASN A 2 8.10 -19.45 -16.37
N GLN A 3 9.07 -18.55 -16.33
CA GLN A 3 9.43 -17.81 -15.14
C GLN A 3 8.40 -16.69 -14.93
N HIS A 4 7.65 -16.72 -13.83
CA HIS A 4 6.67 -15.68 -13.50
C HIS A 4 7.37 -14.36 -13.18
N LEU A 5 6.80 -13.25 -13.66
CA LEU A 5 7.32 -11.90 -13.43
C LEU A 5 6.41 -11.09 -12.50
N ALA A 6 7.01 -10.52 -11.47
CA ALA A 6 6.38 -9.56 -10.57
C ALA A 6 6.98 -8.16 -10.74
N VAL A 7 6.13 -7.15 -10.78
CA VAL A 7 6.50 -5.73 -10.68
C VAL A 7 6.00 -5.22 -9.32
N ILE A 8 6.89 -4.61 -8.53
CA ILE A 8 6.55 -4.11 -7.18
C ILE A 8 6.96 -2.65 -7.07
N THR A 9 6.06 -1.79 -6.60
CA THR A 9 6.36 -0.38 -6.38
C THR A 9 6.75 -0.09 -4.93
N GLY A 10 7.68 0.87 -4.72
CA GLY A 10 8.07 1.30 -3.37
C GLY A 10 8.91 0.29 -2.60
N CYS A 11 9.96 -0.26 -3.22
CA CYS A 11 10.78 -1.36 -2.67
C CYS A 11 11.98 -0.89 -1.83
N SER A 12 12.15 0.40 -1.55
CA SER A 12 13.27 0.89 -0.75
C SER A 12 13.18 0.50 0.74
N SER A 13 12.00 0.08 1.23
CA SER A 13 11.77 -0.30 2.63
C SER A 13 10.44 -1.04 2.80
N GLY A 14 10.12 -1.47 4.01
CA GLY A 14 8.81 -1.97 4.43
C GLY A 14 8.30 -3.16 3.59
N PHE A 15 7.00 -3.17 3.32
CA PHE A 15 6.37 -4.30 2.63
C PHE A 15 6.93 -4.55 1.22
N GLY A 16 7.27 -3.49 0.47
CA GLY A 16 7.81 -3.62 -0.88
C GLY A 16 9.16 -4.35 -0.90
N LEU A 17 10.07 -3.97 -0.01
CA LEU A 17 11.36 -4.64 0.17
C LEU A 17 11.17 -6.11 0.56
N LEU A 18 10.38 -6.37 1.60
CA LEU A 18 10.15 -7.73 2.12
C LEU A 18 9.46 -8.62 1.08
N SER A 19 8.50 -8.10 0.32
CA SER A 19 7.82 -8.83 -0.74
C SER A 19 8.73 -9.13 -1.93
N THR A 20 9.66 -8.24 -2.24
CA THR A 20 10.69 -8.49 -3.27
C THR A 20 11.52 -9.72 -2.91
N VAL A 21 12.03 -9.77 -1.68
CA VAL A 21 12.83 -10.90 -1.22
C VAL A 21 12.01 -12.19 -1.15
N GLU A 22 10.78 -12.12 -0.62
CA GLU A 22 9.92 -13.30 -0.45
C GLU A 22 9.51 -13.91 -1.81
N LEU A 23 9.09 -13.10 -2.78
CA LEU A 23 8.74 -13.57 -4.12
C LEU A 23 9.96 -14.15 -4.86
N ALA A 24 11.12 -13.50 -4.75
CA ALA A 24 12.36 -14.00 -5.35
C ALA A 24 12.78 -15.37 -4.78
N ARG A 25 12.62 -15.57 -3.44
CA ARG A 25 12.83 -16.88 -2.79
C ARG A 25 11.90 -17.96 -3.31
N GLN A 26 10.67 -17.59 -3.68
CA GLN A 26 9.68 -18.50 -4.28
C GLN A 26 9.87 -18.71 -5.78
N GLY A 27 10.96 -18.19 -6.35
CA GLY A 27 11.34 -18.44 -7.74
C GLY A 27 10.81 -17.42 -8.76
N TRP A 28 10.15 -16.34 -8.32
CA TRP A 28 9.72 -15.26 -9.19
C TRP A 28 10.91 -14.41 -9.66
N THR A 29 10.84 -13.93 -10.90
CA THR A 29 11.63 -12.77 -11.31
C THR A 29 10.92 -11.51 -10.81
N VAL A 30 11.65 -10.60 -10.18
CA VAL A 30 11.05 -9.41 -9.56
C VAL A 30 11.71 -8.15 -10.13
N VAL A 31 10.89 -7.28 -10.70
CA VAL A 31 11.24 -5.89 -11.00
C VAL A 31 10.83 -5.05 -9.78
N ALA A 32 11.79 -4.77 -8.93
CA ALA A 32 11.61 -3.94 -7.74
C ALA A 32 11.81 -2.47 -8.10
N THR A 33 10.84 -1.59 -7.79
CA THR A 33 10.95 -0.20 -8.18
C THR A 33 10.96 0.75 -7.00
N MET A 34 11.63 1.89 -7.18
CA MET A 34 11.70 2.97 -6.20
C MET A 34 11.90 4.32 -6.91
N ARG A 35 11.42 5.40 -6.28
CA ARG A 35 11.52 6.77 -6.84
C ARG A 35 12.92 7.37 -6.75
N ASP A 36 13.81 6.77 -5.96
CA ASP A 36 15.17 7.24 -5.75
C ASP A 36 16.09 6.02 -5.57
N LEU A 37 16.95 5.79 -6.58
CA LEU A 37 17.88 4.65 -6.60
C LEU A 37 19.01 4.78 -5.56
N SER A 38 19.29 5.97 -5.03
CA SER A 38 20.27 6.13 -3.94
C SER A 38 19.83 5.40 -2.67
N ARG A 39 18.54 5.10 -2.52
CA ARG A 39 17.95 4.40 -1.37
C ARG A 39 17.87 2.88 -1.51
N ARG A 40 18.54 2.30 -2.52
CA ARG A 40 18.49 0.86 -2.80
C ARG A 40 19.27 -0.01 -1.80
N GLY A 41 20.20 0.57 -1.02
CA GLY A 41 21.16 -0.18 -0.20
C GLY A 41 20.53 -1.25 0.72
N ALA A 42 19.44 -0.92 1.41
CA ALA A 42 18.73 -1.87 2.27
C ALA A 42 18.12 -3.06 1.49
N LEU A 43 17.61 -2.80 0.27
CA LEU A 43 17.11 -3.85 -0.62
C LEU A 43 18.24 -4.73 -1.12
N ASP A 44 19.33 -4.14 -1.60
CA ASP A 44 20.51 -4.87 -2.11
C ASP A 44 21.11 -5.79 -1.04
N GLU A 45 21.24 -5.29 0.20
CA GLU A 45 21.72 -6.09 1.33
C GLU A 45 20.77 -7.27 1.63
N SER A 46 19.45 -7.01 1.64
CA SER A 46 18.45 -8.05 1.92
C SER A 46 18.39 -9.12 0.83
N VAL A 47 18.50 -8.72 -0.43
CA VAL A 47 18.55 -9.58 -1.61
C VAL A 47 19.83 -10.43 -1.60
N SER A 48 20.99 -9.82 -1.32
CA SER A 48 22.28 -10.51 -1.20
C SER A 48 22.27 -11.53 -0.06
N ARG A 49 21.81 -11.12 1.13
CA ARG A 49 21.68 -12.03 2.30
C ARG A 49 20.78 -13.22 2.01
N ALA A 50 19.75 -13.02 1.18
CA ALA A 50 18.81 -14.07 0.78
C ALA A 50 19.33 -14.96 -0.35
N GLY A 51 20.43 -14.60 -1.03
CA GLY A 51 20.98 -15.35 -2.17
C GLY A 51 20.10 -15.32 -3.41
N VAL A 52 19.31 -14.25 -3.62
CA VAL A 52 18.32 -14.18 -4.70
C VAL A 52 18.61 -13.07 -5.73
N GLY A 53 19.84 -12.56 -5.77
CA GLY A 53 20.23 -11.40 -6.61
C GLY A 53 19.95 -11.57 -8.09
N GLU A 54 20.15 -12.75 -8.64
CA GLU A 54 19.89 -13.04 -10.07
C GLU A 54 18.41 -12.93 -10.48
N ARG A 55 17.49 -12.92 -9.49
CA ARG A 55 16.06 -12.83 -9.69
C ARG A 55 15.49 -11.43 -9.51
N VAL A 56 16.30 -10.47 -9.05
CA VAL A 56 15.83 -9.12 -8.70
C VAL A 56 16.49 -8.07 -9.57
N SER A 57 15.68 -7.32 -10.32
CA SER A 57 16.10 -6.14 -11.07
C SER A 57 15.55 -4.88 -10.38
N VAL A 58 16.40 -3.93 -10.05
CA VAL A 58 15.99 -2.67 -9.41
C VAL A 58 15.88 -1.58 -10.47
N ARG A 59 14.72 -0.90 -10.53
CA ARG A 59 14.44 0.16 -11.53
C ARG A 59 13.89 1.42 -10.88
N LEU A 60 14.17 2.56 -11.55
CA LEU A 60 13.58 3.84 -11.20
C LEU A 60 12.10 3.84 -11.62
N LEU A 61 11.22 4.14 -10.69
CA LEU A 61 9.81 4.45 -10.96
C LEU A 61 9.24 5.29 -9.81
N ASP A 62 8.78 6.48 -10.12
CA ASP A 62 7.98 7.28 -9.19
C ASP A 62 6.50 7.01 -9.46
N ALA A 63 5.78 6.55 -8.44
CA ALA A 63 4.35 6.28 -8.54
C ALA A 63 3.52 7.53 -8.87
N ALA A 64 4.02 8.73 -8.58
CA ALA A 64 3.36 9.99 -8.91
C ALA A 64 3.72 10.51 -10.33
N ALA A 65 4.73 9.94 -10.99
CA ALA A 65 5.14 10.35 -12.34
C ALA A 65 4.34 9.62 -13.43
N HIS A 66 3.01 9.74 -13.42
CA HIS A 66 2.06 9.00 -14.25
C HIS A 66 2.41 8.94 -15.75
N PRO A 67 2.91 10.03 -16.40
CA PRO A 67 3.28 9.97 -17.82
C PRO A 67 4.38 8.95 -18.16
N THR A 68 5.17 8.52 -17.17
CA THR A 68 6.27 7.56 -17.39
C THR A 68 5.83 6.09 -17.32
N HIS A 69 4.63 5.81 -16.80
CA HIS A 69 4.20 4.44 -16.48
C HIS A 69 3.97 3.58 -17.73
N ALA A 70 3.46 4.14 -18.81
CA ALA A 70 3.27 3.40 -20.07
C ALA A 70 4.62 2.93 -20.63
N ALA A 71 5.59 3.84 -20.77
CA ALA A 71 6.93 3.52 -21.26
C ALA A 71 7.65 2.52 -20.33
N PHE A 72 7.48 2.64 -19.00
CA PHE A 72 8.02 1.68 -18.05
C PHE A 72 7.44 0.28 -18.26
N ALA A 73 6.11 0.14 -18.43
CA ALA A 73 5.47 -1.16 -18.67
C ALA A 73 5.89 -1.76 -20.00
N GLU A 74 6.01 -0.96 -21.07
CA GLU A 74 6.52 -1.37 -22.36
C GLU A 74 7.95 -1.92 -22.27
N GLN A 75 8.84 -1.21 -21.54
CA GLN A 75 10.21 -1.66 -21.34
C GLN A 75 10.27 -2.98 -20.55
N VAL A 76 9.46 -3.15 -19.51
CA VAL A 76 9.37 -4.43 -18.76
C VAL A 76 8.89 -5.56 -19.66
N LEU A 77 7.90 -5.29 -20.51
CA LEU A 77 7.39 -6.29 -21.47
C LEU A 77 8.41 -6.62 -22.57
N ALA A 78 9.20 -5.66 -23.04
CA ALA A 78 10.27 -5.89 -23.99
C ALA A 78 11.37 -6.80 -23.41
N ASP A 79 11.73 -6.58 -22.13
CA ASP A 79 12.80 -7.33 -21.48
C ASP A 79 12.38 -8.76 -21.04
N TYR A 80 11.13 -8.93 -20.61
CA TYR A 80 10.68 -10.19 -19.99
C TYR A 80 9.50 -10.89 -20.70
N GLY A 81 8.85 -10.24 -21.64
CA GLY A 81 7.76 -10.80 -22.45
C GLY A 81 6.41 -10.91 -21.74
N ARG A 82 6.34 -10.69 -20.42
CA ARG A 82 5.14 -10.88 -19.61
C ARG A 82 5.14 -10.06 -18.33
N ILE A 83 3.97 -9.85 -17.75
CA ILE A 83 3.79 -9.35 -16.37
C ILE A 83 2.68 -10.18 -15.74
N ASP A 84 3.01 -10.97 -14.71
CA ASP A 84 2.04 -11.86 -14.03
C ASP A 84 1.46 -11.25 -12.76
N LEU A 85 2.28 -10.45 -12.08
CA LEU A 85 1.92 -9.79 -10.82
C LEU A 85 2.34 -8.33 -10.86
N LEU A 86 1.39 -7.45 -10.57
CA LEU A 86 1.66 -6.06 -10.20
C LEU A 86 1.34 -5.89 -8.72
N VAL A 87 2.29 -5.37 -7.92
CA VAL A 87 2.05 -4.98 -6.53
C VAL A 87 2.14 -3.46 -6.42
N ASN A 88 1.00 -2.80 -6.35
CA ASN A 88 0.88 -1.38 -6.06
C ASN A 88 1.06 -1.18 -4.54
N ASN A 89 2.33 -1.05 -4.12
CA ASN A 89 2.71 -0.91 -2.73
C ASN A 89 3.19 0.51 -2.38
N ALA A 90 3.72 1.26 -3.34
CA ALA A 90 4.17 2.64 -3.10
C ALA A 90 3.04 3.47 -2.47
N GLY A 91 3.36 4.17 -1.39
CA GLY A 91 2.39 4.98 -0.66
C GLY A 91 2.98 5.54 0.63
N PHE A 92 2.32 6.55 1.14
CA PHE A 92 2.62 7.17 2.42
C PHE A 92 1.32 7.58 3.14
N ALA A 93 1.43 8.05 4.35
CA ALA A 93 0.29 8.49 5.14
C ALA A 93 0.52 9.93 5.61
N MET A 94 -0.25 10.89 5.07
CA MET A 94 -0.27 12.27 5.51
C MET A 94 -1.07 12.39 6.80
N GLY A 95 -0.42 12.82 7.86
CA GLY A 95 -1.01 13.02 9.19
C GLY A 95 -1.38 14.48 9.44
N GLY A 96 -2.54 14.71 10.06
CA GLY A 96 -3.07 16.02 10.44
C GLY A 96 -4.60 15.96 10.52
N PHE A 97 -5.20 16.81 11.40
CA PHE A 97 -6.64 16.98 11.41
C PHE A 97 -7.11 17.62 10.10
N ALA A 98 -8.35 17.36 9.69
CA ALA A 98 -8.85 17.77 8.38
C ALA A 98 -8.70 19.28 8.12
N GLU A 99 -8.83 20.13 9.12
CA GLU A 99 -8.65 21.58 8.99
C GLU A 99 -7.18 22.02 8.92
N ASP A 100 -6.23 21.16 9.32
CA ASP A 100 -4.80 21.43 9.24
C ASP A 100 -4.22 21.09 7.86
N LEU A 101 -4.96 20.33 7.01
CA LEU A 101 -4.50 19.92 5.69
C LEU A 101 -4.97 20.89 4.61
N THR A 102 -4.03 21.32 3.79
CA THR A 102 -4.32 22.05 2.55
C THR A 102 -4.87 21.11 1.47
N LEU A 103 -5.57 21.67 0.48
CA LEU A 103 -6.02 20.88 -0.68
C LEU A 103 -4.85 20.28 -1.47
N ASP A 104 -3.69 20.93 -1.48
CA ASP A 104 -2.51 20.43 -2.20
C ASP A 104 -1.89 19.22 -1.46
N GLU A 105 -1.93 19.19 -0.13
CA GLU A 105 -1.54 18.00 0.64
C GLU A 105 -2.51 16.82 0.41
N TYR A 106 -3.83 17.08 0.28
CA TYR A 106 -4.79 16.06 -0.17
C TYR A 106 -4.45 15.56 -1.58
N ARG A 107 -4.21 16.44 -2.54
CA ARG A 107 -3.82 16.06 -3.91
C ARG A 107 -2.55 15.22 -3.92
N TYR A 108 -1.52 15.67 -3.21
CA TYR A 108 -0.24 14.95 -3.11
C TYR A 108 -0.41 13.53 -2.54
N GLN A 109 -1.28 13.38 -1.52
CA GLN A 109 -1.62 12.06 -0.98
C GLN A 109 -2.28 11.17 -2.03
N PHE A 110 -3.20 11.71 -2.83
CA PHE A 110 -3.91 10.99 -3.88
C PHE A 110 -3.03 10.64 -5.06
N GLU A 111 -2.13 11.54 -5.47
CA GLU A 111 -1.24 11.33 -6.61
C GLU A 111 -0.43 10.03 -6.46
N THR A 112 0.11 9.79 -5.26
CA THR A 112 0.89 8.58 -5.01
C THR A 112 0.01 7.37 -4.70
N ASN A 113 -0.92 7.51 -3.73
CA ASN A 113 -1.62 6.36 -3.16
C ASN A 113 -2.75 5.81 -4.04
N PHE A 114 -3.33 6.65 -4.89
CA PHE A 114 -4.46 6.30 -5.74
C PHE A 114 -4.15 6.42 -7.22
N PHE A 115 -3.86 7.62 -7.72
CA PHE A 115 -3.64 7.82 -9.15
C PHE A 115 -2.42 7.07 -9.68
N GLY A 116 -1.36 6.93 -8.88
CA GLY A 116 -0.19 6.10 -9.20
C GLY A 116 -0.57 4.64 -9.42
N ALA A 117 -1.34 4.06 -8.50
CA ALA A 117 -1.83 2.69 -8.63
C ALA A 117 -2.74 2.51 -9.85
N VAL A 118 -3.66 3.46 -10.09
CA VAL A 118 -4.56 3.46 -11.25
C VAL A 118 -3.76 3.54 -12.55
N SER A 119 -2.83 4.49 -12.65
CA SER A 119 -2.04 4.72 -13.85
C SER A 119 -1.17 3.50 -14.21
N LEU A 120 -0.45 2.95 -13.22
CA LEU A 120 0.39 1.77 -13.47
C LEU A 120 -0.45 0.52 -13.78
N THR A 121 -1.58 0.36 -13.11
CA THR A 121 -2.54 -0.71 -13.45
C THR A 121 -3.00 -0.59 -14.91
N LYS A 122 -3.40 0.60 -15.36
CA LYS A 122 -3.78 0.84 -16.75
C LYS A 122 -2.67 0.50 -17.73
N ALA A 123 -1.41 0.76 -17.39
CA ALA A 123 -0.26 0.46 -18.24
C ALA A 123 -0.02 -1.06 -18.40
N VAL A 124 -0.26 -1.88 -17.38
CA VAL A 124 -0.04 -3.33 -17.44
C VAL A 124 -1.26 -4.14 -17.90
N LEU A 125 -2.47 -3.61 -17.73
CA LEU A 125 -3.72 -4.31 -18.04
C LEU A 125 -3.80 -4.86 -19.49
N PRO A 126 -3.36 -4.15 -20.56
CA PRO A 126 -3.40 -4.69 -21.92
C PRO A 126 -2.63 -6.00 -22.06
N ALA A 127 -1.45 -6.10 -21.43
CA ALA A 127 -0.63 -7.32 -21.44
C ALA A 127 -1.31 -8.45 -20.67
N MET A 128 -1.78 -8.21 -19.45
CA MET A 128 -2.48 -9.21 -18.64
C MET A 128 -3.77 -9.70 -19.31
N ARG A 129 -4.53 -8.80 -19.96
CA ARG A 129 -5.71 -9.17 -20.74
C ARG A 129 -5.35 -10.08 -21.93
N LYS A 130 -4.28 -9.77 -22.66
CA LYS A 130 -3.78 -10.61 -23.75
C LYS A 130 -3.32 -11.98 -23.24
N GLN A 131 -2.68 -12.01 -22.08
CA GLN A 131 -2.25 -13.26 -21.39
C GLN A 131 -3.45 -14.07 -20.86
N ARG A 132 -4.63 -13.46 -20.70
CA ARG A 132 -5.79 -14.02 -19.96
C ARG A 132 -5.41 -14.51 -18.57
N SER A 133 -4.44 -13.87 -17.97
CA SER A 133 -3.89 -14.20 -16.65
C SER A 133 -3.17 -12.98 -16.08
N GLY A 134 -3.38 -12.71 -14.80
CA GLY A 134 -2.69 -11.64 -14.08
C GLY A 134 -3.21 -11.47 -12.65
N ARG A 135 -2.38 -10.89 -11.82
CA ARG A 135 -2.71 -10.48 -10.44
C ARG A 135 -2.33 -9.02 -10.25
N ILE A 136 -3.24 -8.24 -9.70
CA ILE A 136 -3.00 -6.84 -9.35
C ILE A 136 -3.25 -6.72 -7.85
N VAL A 137 -2.19 -6.72 -7.06
CA VAL A 137 -2.27 -6.59 -5.61
C VAL A 137 -2.14 -5.12 -5.25
N ASN A 138 -3.21 -4.55 -4.71
CA ASN A 138 -3.22 -3.19 -4.19
C ASN A 138 -3.04 -3.23 -2.66
N ILE A 139 -1.97 -2.63 -2.15
CA ILE A 139 -1.77 -2.49 -0.71
C ILE A 139 -2.68 -1.37 -0.20
N SER A 140 -3.84 -1.77 0.28
CA SER A 140 -4.79 -0.90 0.95
C SER A 140 -4.42 -0.71 2.43
N SER A 141 -5.38 -0.63 3.29
CA SER A 141 -5.26 -0.56 4.74
C SER A 141 -6.65 -0.78 5.35
N ILE A 142 -6.69 -1.09 6.63
CA ILE A 142 -7.92 -0.93 7.42
C ILE A 142 -8.46 0.51 7.33
N ALA A 143 -7.59 1.48 7.10
CA ALA A 143 -7.95 2.88 6.85
C ALA A 143 -8.75 3.11 5.55
N GLY A 144 -8.83 2.12 4.65
CA GLY A 144 -9.71 2.10 3.49
C GLY A 144 -11.13 1.59 3.79
N ARG A 145 -11.38 1.11 5.00
CA ARG A 145 -12.64 0.53 5.45
C ARG A 145 -13.27 1.30 6.61
N THR A 146 -12.48 2.10 7.31
CA THR A 146 -12.94 2.91 8.44
C THR A 146 -12.11 4.18 8.57
N GLY A 147 -12.75 5.29 8.94
CA GLY A 147 -12.08 6.55 9.19
C GLY A 147 -11.29 6.53 10.49
N THR A 148 -10.13 7.17 10.48
CA THR A 148 -9.28 7.40 11.65
C THR A 148 -9.07 8.91 11.80
N PRO A 149 -9.27 9.50 12.98
CA PRO A 149 -8.97 10.91 13.23
C PRO A 149 -7.53 11.26 12.82
N ALA A 150 -7.31 12.50 12.42
CA ALA A 150 -6.02 13.04 11.99
C ALA A 150 -5.39 12.32 10.78
N MET A 151 -6.18 11.56 9.99
CA MET A 151 -5.74 10.78 8.84
C MET A 151 -6.68 10.92 7.64
N SER A 152 -7.41 12.03 7.52
CA SER A 152 -8.50 12.17 6.55
C SER A 152 -8.05 11.99 5.09
N ALA A 153 -6.92 12.59 4.68
CA ALA A 153 -6.38 12.44 3.33
C ALA A 153 -5.96 10.99 3.03
N TYR A 154 -5.29 10.35 3.98
CA TYR A 154 -4.89 8.94 3.86
C TYR A 154 -6.10 8.02 3.78
N ASN A 155 -7.06 8.16 4.71
CA ASN A 155 -8.31 7.38 4.67
C ASN A 155 -9.01 7.54 3.31
N ALA A 156 -9.23 8.78 2.86
CA ALA A 156 -9.89 9.05 1.59
C ALA A 156 -9.18 8.37 0.41
N SER A 157 -7.84 8.44 0.34
CA SER A 157 -7.06 7.78 -0.71
C SER A 157 -7.19 6.25 -0.70
N LYS A 158 -7.26 5.64 0.50
CA LYS A 158 -7.43 4.18 0.63
C LYS A 158 -8.87 3.75 0.35
N PHE A 159 -9.89 4.53 0.76
CA PHE A 159 -11.28 4.28 0.34
C PHE A 159 -11.45 4.36 -1.18
N ALA A 160 -10.82 5.35 -1.83
CA ALA A 160 -10.81 5.44 -3.29
C ALA A 160 -10.18 4.19 -3.94
N LEU A 161 -9.05 3.70 -3.39
CA LEU A 161 -8.39 2.50 -3.88
C LEU A 161 -9.26 1.23 -3.69
N GLU A 162 -10.00 1.14 -2.58
CA GLU A 162 -10.96 0.04 -2.33
C GLU A 162 -12.05 0.03 -3.40
N GLY A 163 -12.76 1.14 -3.60
CA GLY A 163 -13.84 1.24 -4.59
C GLY A 163 -13.36 1.00 -6.03
N TYR A 164 -12.20 1.57 -6.40
CA TYR A 164 -11.57 1.31 -7.70
C TYR A 164 -11.28 -0.18 -7.90
N SER A 165 -10.67 -0.81 -6.90
CA SER A 165 -10.28 -2.23 -7.00
C SER A 165 -11.50 -3.15 -7.09
N GLU A 166 -12.61 -2.79 -6.42
CA GLU A 166 -13.88 -3.52 -6.46
C GLU A 166 -14.49 -3.48 -7.87
N ALA A 167 -14.58 -2.30 -8.46
CA ALA A 167 -15.07 -2.12 -9.84
C ALA A 167 -14.17 -2.90 -10.83
N LEU A 168 -12.86 -2.70 -10.73
CA LEU A 168 -11.89 -3.38 -11.60
C LEU A 168 -11.96 -4.91 -11.47
N ARG A 169 -12.25 -5.43 -10.27
CA ARG A 169 -12.41 -6.88 -10.06
C ARG A 169 -13.58 -7.44 -10.86
N LEU A 170 -14.69 -6.75 -10.87
CA LEU A 170 -15.89 -7.16 -11.63
C LEU A 170 -15.64 -7.12 -13.13
N GLU A 171 -14.85 -6.16 -13.60
CA GLU A 171 -14.50 -6.02 -15.02
C GLU A 171 -13.49 -7.08 -15.49
N MET A 172 -12.52 -7.43 -14.66
CA MET A 172 -11.32 -8.16 -15.08
C MET A 172 -11.30 -9.65 -14.68
N ALA A 173 -11.98 -10.04 -13.60
CA ALA A 173 -12.04 -11.44 -13.18
C ALA A 173 -12.59 -12.39 -14.24
N PRO A 174 -13.61 -12.00 -15.04
CA PRO A 174 -14.14 -12.86 -16.12
C PRO A 174 -13.09 -13.23 -17.19
N ILE A 175 -12.03 -12.45 -17.32
CA ILE A 175 -10.95 -12.69 -18.28
C ILE A 175 -9.66 -13.22 -17.64
N GLY A 176 -9.72 -13.65 -16.38
CA GLY A 176 -8.61 -14.30 -15.68
C GLY A 176 -7.60 -13.32 -15.03
N VAL A 177 -7.93 -12.03 -14.94
CA VAL A 177 -7.12 -11.03 -14.24
C VAL A 177 -7.78 -10.66 -12.92
N TYR A 178 -7.04 -10.79 -11.82
CA TYR A 178 -7.59 -10.66 -10.48
C TYR A 178 -7.01 -9.48 -9.69
N PRO A 179 -7.71 -8.35 -9.60
CA PRO A 179 -7.44 -7.34 -8.58
C PRO A 179 -7.68 -7.91 -7.17
N ILE A 180 -6.75 -7.62 -6.26
CA ILE A 180 -6.71 -8.15 -4.89
C ILE A 180 -6.34 -7.00 -3.96
N LEU A 181 -7.06 -6.86 -2.87
CA LEU A 181 -6.79 -5.90 -1.81
C LEU A 181 -6.15 -6.61 -0.62
N ILE A 182 -4.98 -6.15 -0.20
CA ILE A 182 -4.42 -6.48 1.10
C ILE A 182 -4.69 -5.31 2.02
N GLU A 183 -5.33 -5.58 3.16
CA GLU A 183 -5.80 -4.59 4.13
C GLU A 183 -5.03 -4.74 5.45
N PRO A 184 -3.78 -4.22 5.54
CA PRO A 184 -3.02 -4.29 6.78
C PRO A 184 -3.63 -3.43 7.88
N GLY A 185 -3.54 -3.93 9.12
CA GLY A 185 -3.65 -3.14 10.32
C GLY A 185 -2.36 -2.40 10.65
N SER A 186 -1.98 -2.38 11.92
CA SER A 186 -0.77 -1.72 12.40
C SER A 186 0.43 -2.66 12.28
N PHE A 187 1.32 -2.34 11.35
CA PHE A 187 2.60 -3.04 11.16
C PHE A 187 3.76 -2.06 11.32
N GLU A 188 4.90 -2.57 11.74
CA GLU A 188 6.14 -1.79 11.81
C GLU A 188 6.67 -1.55 10.38
N THR A 189 6.30 -0.41 9.82
CA THR A 189 6.80 0.08 8.54
C THR A 189 7.19 1.54 8.69
N GLY A 190 8.09 2.04 7.84
CA GLY A 190 8.52 3.44 7.87
C GLY A 190 7.41 4.47 7.59
N ILE A 191 6.19 4.03 7.28
CA ILE A 191 5.07 4.90 6.87
C ILE A 191 4.70 5.97 7.92
N TRP A 192 4.93 5.68 9.19
CA TRP A 192 4.54 6.54 10.34
C TRP A 192 5.64 7.48 10.82
N TYR A 193 6.88 7.31 10.37
CA TYR A 193 8.05 7.97 10.97
C TYR A 193 8.63 9.12 10.14
N HIS A 194 8.12 9.35 8.94
CA HIS A 194 8.61 10.42 8.08
C HIS A 194 7.97 11.75 8.49
N LYS A 195 8.79 12.67 9.05
CA LYS A 195 8.35 14.02 9.44
C LYS A 195 7.74 14.80 8.27
N GLU A 196 8.21 14.55 7.06
CA GLU A 196 7.71 15.12 5.82
C GLU A 196 6.26 14.72 5.47
N ASN A 197 5.74 13.69 6.14
CA ASN A 197 4.36 13.22 5.96
C ASN A 197 3.40 13.76 7.04
N VAL A 198 3.78 14.82 7.73
CA VAL A 198 2.90 15.55 8.66
C VAL A 198 2.57 16.89 8.03
N ALA A 199 1.27 17.22 7.95
CA ALA A 199 0.82 18.51 7.43
C ALA A 199 1.53 19.67 8.18
N ALA A 200 1.94 20.69 7.42
CA ALA A 200 2.71 21.80 7.99
C ALA A 200 1.99 22.48 9.17
N ALA A 201 0.67 22.71 9.02
CA ALA A 201 -0.13 23.30 10.10
C ALA A 201 -0.32 22.35 11.30
N ALA A 202 -0.34 21.02 11.08
CA ALA A 202 -0.42 20.03 12.16
C ALA A 202 0.89 19.96 12.99
N ALA A 203 2.01 20.41 12.41
CA ALA A 203 3.30 20.51 13.10
C ALA A 203 3.47 21.84 13.85
N ASP A 204 2.61 22.85 13.61
CA ASP A 204 2.66 24.15 14.29
C ASP A 204 2.16 24.01 15.74
N PRO A 205 2.96 24.36 16.75
CA PRO A 205 2.54 24.33 18.15
C PRO A 205 1.40 25.32 18.47
N ASN A 206 1.16 26.32 17.62
CA ASN A 206 0.06 27.29 17.75
C ASN A 206 -1.22 26.83 17.03
N SER A 207 -1.22 25.69 16.35
CA SER A 207 -2.43 25.14 15.73
C SER A 207 -3.51 24.90 16.81
N PRO A 208 -4.79 25.22 16.53
CA PRO A 208 -5.89 24.89 17.43
C PRO A 208 -5.99 23.38 17.70
N ASN A 209 -5.38 22.54 16.85
CA ASN A 209 -5.32 21.08 17.03
C ASN A 209 -4.02 20.58 17.69
N ALA A 210 -3.06 21.44 18.05
CA ALA A 210 -1.74 21.02 18.55
C ALA A 210 -1.82 20.01 19.70
N VAL A 211 -2.67 20.26 20.69
CA VAL A 211 -2.89 19.35 21.83
C VAL A 211 -3.48 18.00 21.38
N ARG A 212 -4.48 18.04 20.50
CA ARG A 212 -5.13 16.83 19.96
C ARG A 212 -4.17 16.01 19.09
N THR A 213 -3.35 16.68 18.28
CA THR A 213 -2.29 16.07 17.47
C THR A 213 -1.25 15.39 18.35
N GLY A 214 -0.85 16.01 19.45
CA GLY A 214 0.03 15.40 20.46
C GLY A 214 -0.58 14.11 21.02
N ARG A 215 -1.83 14.15 21.49
CA ARG A 215 -2.53 12.97 22.02
C ARG A 215 -2.65 11.84 20.98
N PHE A 216 -2.96 12.18 19.73
CA PHE A 216 -3.04 11.20 18.65
C PHE A 216 -1.66 10.57 18.37
N ARG A 217 -0.59 11.35 18.35
CA ARG A 217 0.79 10.87 18.20
C ARG A 217 1.17 9.90 19.32
N ASP A 218 0.89 10.26 20.55
CA ASP A 218 1.14 9.41 21.73
C ASP A 218 0.34 8.10 21.64
N TYR A 219 -0.93 8.19 21.21
CA TYR A 219 -1.75 7.01 20.98
C TYR A 219 -1.13 6.09 19.94
N ILE A 220 -0.73 6.61 18.79
CA ILE A 220 -0.06 5.84 17.73
C ILE A 220 1.22 5.18 18.26
N GLN A 221 2.08 5.91 18.97
CA GLN A 221 3.32 5.36 19.52
C GLN A 221 3.08 4.23 20.53
N LYS A 222 2.03 4.35 21.36
CA LYS A 222 1.68 3.35 22.39
C LYS A 222 0.94 2.13 21.83
N THR A 223 0.18 2.32 20.76
CA THR A 223 -0.73 1.28 20.23
C THR A 223 -0.26 0.61 18.96
N LEU A 224 0.78 1.13 18.31
CA LEU A 224 1.41 0.45 17.20
C LEU A 224 1.93 -0.91 17.67
N HIS A 225 1.07 -1.92 17.55
CA HIS A 225 1.50 -3.29 17.69
C HIS A 225 2.47 -3.56 16.54
N ARG A 226 3.71 -3.86 16.89
CA ARG A 226 4.78 -4.18 15.95
C ARG A 226 4.58 -5.59 15.40
N ALA A 227 3.51 -5.78 14.63
CA ALA A 227 3.29 -7.05 13.96
C ALA A 227 4.40 -7.29 12.93
N ASP A 228 4.79 -8.55 12.76
CA ASP A 228 5.83 -8.95 11.81
C ASP A 228 5.41 -8.58 10.36
N ALA A 229 6.07 -7.59 9.79
CA ALA A 229 5.81 -7.13 8.43
C ALA A 229 6.06 -8.22 7.35
N ASN A 230 6.87 -9.26 7.67
CA ASN A 230 7.05 -10.41 6.79
C ASN A 230 5.74 -11.20 6.59
N ALA A 231 4.79 -11.11 7.51
CA ALA A 231 3.48 -11.74 7.33
C ALA A 231 2.73 -11.16 6.12
N VAL A 232 2.87 -9.84 5.86
CA VAL A 232 2.30 -9.21 4.67
C VAL A 232 3.02 -9.67 3.40
N ALA A 233 4.34 -9.78 3.42
CA ALA A 233 5.12 -10.28 2.28
C ALA A 233 4.75 -11.74 1.93
N ARG A 234 4.65 -12.61 2.94
CA ARG A 234 4.17 -14.00 2.75
C ARG A 234 2.74 -14.05 2.20
N LEU A 235 1.87 -13.15 2.64
CA LEU A 235 0.49 -13.07 2.12
C LEU A 235 0.48 -12.62 0.66
N ILE A 236 1.31 -11.64 0.26
CA ILE A 236 1.46 -11.21 -1.13
C ILE A 236 1.92 -12.39 -2.00
N ALA A 237 2.93 -13.14 -1.56
CA ALA A 237 3.42 -14.31 -2.28
C ALA A 237 2.36 -15.42 -2.36
N HIS A 238 1.59 -15.64 -1.30
CA HIS A 238 0.46 -16.59 -1.30
C HIS A 238 -0.60 -16.20 -2.34
N VAL A 239 -1.09 -14.96 -2.32
CA VAL A 239 -2.15 -14.53 -3.25
C VAL A 239 -1.68 -14.44 -4.70
N ALA A 240 -0.36 -14.30 -4.93
CA ALA A 240 0.24 -14.38 -6.25
C ALA A 240 0.09 -15.76 -6.89
N SER A 241 0.02 -16.83 -6.07
CA SER A 241 0.04 -18.23 -6.53
C SER A 241 -1.33 -18.93 -6.44
N VAL A 242 -2.27 -18.41 -5.63
CA VAL A 242 -3.60 -19.04 -5.45
C VAL A 242 -4.41 -18.99 -6.76
N PRO A 243 -4.98 -20.11 -7.23
CA PRO A 243 -5.73 -20.15 -8.49
C PRO A 243 -6.93 -19.19 -8.51
N SER A 244 -7.68 -19.11 -7.41
CA SER A 244 -8.85 -18.24 -7.26
C SER A 244 -8.72 -17.37 -6.01
N PRO A 245 -7.99 -16.25 -6.06
CA PRO A 245 -7.80 -15.41 -4.90
C PRO A 245 -9.10 -14.68 -4.53
N LYS A 246 -9.31 -14.53 -3.21
CA LYS A 246 -10.37 -13.64 -2.70
C LYS A 246 -10.08 -12.20 -3.12
N MET A 247 -11.10 -11.37 -3.06
CA MET A 247 -10.94 -9.93 -3.33
C MET A 247 -10.16 -9.22 -2.23
N ARG A 248 -10.42 -9.54 -0.96
CA ARG A 248 -9.89 -8.85 0.22
C ARG A 248 -9.21 -9.79 1.18
N TYR A 249 -8.09 -9.34 1.73
CA TYR A 249 -7.29 -10.04 2.72
C TYR A 249 -6.91 -9.09 3.86
N PRO A 250 -7.79 -8.94 4.88
CA PRO A 250 -7.44 -8.21 6.08
C PRO A 250 -6.38 -8.98 6.87
N ILE A 251 -5.30 -8.29 7.25
CA ILE A 251 -4.17 -8.88 7.97
C ILE A 251 -3.79 -8.04 9.19
N GLY A 252 -3.55 -8.71 10.30
CA GLY A 252 -3.38 -8.13 11.63
C GLY A 252 -4.60 -8.43 12.50
N THR A 253 -4.37 -8.68 13.79
CA THR A 253 -5.44 -8.93 14.76
C THR A 253 -6.29 -7.68 15.01
N ASP A 254 -5.62 -6.53 15.07
CA ASP A 254 -6.22 -5.20 15.19
C ASP A 254 -7.14 -4.88 14.00
N ALA A 255 -6.68 -5.16 12.76
CA ALA A 255 -7.49 -4.98 11.55
C ALA A 255 -8.78 -5.80 11.60
N LYS A 256 -8.66 -7.09 11.88
CA LYS A 256 -9.82 -8.01 11.95
C LYS A 256 -10.80 -7.59 13.04
N MET A 257 -10.29 -7.22 14.22
CA MET A 257 -11.11 -6.75 15.33
C MET A 257 -11.84 -5.44 14.99
N LEU A 258 -11.14 -4.46 14.41
CA LEU A 258 -11.72 -3.17 14.06
C LEU A 258 -12.81 -3.32 12.98
N LEU A 259 -12.58 -4.17 11.96
CA LEU A 259 -13.57 -4.48 10.94
C LEU A 259 -14.81 -5.13 11.55
N ALA A 260 -14.64 -6.09 12.46
CA ALA A 260 -15.76 -6.75 13.15
C ALA A 260 -16.56 -5.73 13.99
N LEU A 261 -15.87 -4.87 14.77
CA LEU A 261 -16.54 -3.83 15.55
C LEU A 261 -17.29 -2.84 14.64
N ARG A 262 -16.68 -2.43 13.52
CA ARG A 262 -17.29 -1.50 12.55
C ARG A 262 -18.55 -2.08 11.90
N LEU A 263 -18.58 -3.39 11.67
CA LEU A 263 -19.72 -4.11 11.08
C LEU A 263 -20.86 -4.33 12.09
N LEU A 264 -20.52 -4.65 13.33
CA LEU A 264 -21.49 -5.09 14.33
C LEU A 264 -22.08 -3.94 15.15
N LEU A 265 -21.34 -2.84 15.31
CA LEU A 265 -21.78 -1.72 16.16
C LEU A 265 -22.50 -0.63 15.36
N PRO A 266 -23.60 -0.07 15.90
CA PRO A 266 -24.17 1.18 15.41
C PRO A 266 -23.12 2.29 15.38
N TRP A 267 -23.18 3.18 14.36
CA TRP A 267 -22.16 4.23 14.17
C TRP A 267 -21.86 5.04 15.44
N LYS A 268 -22.89 5.49 16.16
CA LYS A 268 -22.75 6.30 17.37
C LYS A 268 -21.92 5.59 18.45
N VAL A 269 -22.10 4.27 18.61
CA VAL A 269 -21.35 3.47 19.58
C VAL A 269 -19.89 3.34 19.13
N PHE A 270 -19.68 3.02 17.87
CA PHE A 270 -18.35 2.92 17.29
C PHE A 270 -17.56 4.25 17.40
N GLU A 271 -18.19 5.36 17.01
CA GLU A 271 -17.63 6.71 17.11
C GLU A 271 -17.20 7.03 18.55
N THR A 272 -18.07 6.80 19.53
CA THR A 272 -17.77 7.04 20.95
C THR A 272 -16.56 6.23 21.42
N LEU A 273 -16.50 4.95 21.03
CA LEU A 273 -15.37 4.09 21.38
C LEU A 273 -14.05 4.58 20.76
N VAL A 274 -14.06 4.98 19.49
CA VAL A 274 -12.86 5.48 18.79
C VAL A 274 -12.38 6.78 19.43
N VAL A 275 -13.27 7.75 19.61
CA VAL A 275 -12.93 9.07 20.21
C VAL A 275 -12.39 8.90 21.63
N LYS A 276 -13.04 8.08 22.45
CA LYS A 276 -12.59 7.79 23.84
C LYS A 276 -11.23 7.08 23.86
N LYS A 277 -11.05 6.06 23.01
CA LYS A 277 -9.81 5.27 22.97
C LYS A 277 -8.60 6.13 22.55
N MET A 278 -8.81 7.11 21.68
CA MET A 278 -7.75 8.00 21.18
C MET A 278 -7.57 9.25 22.08
N GLY A 279 -8.34 9.40 23.15
CA GLY A 279 -8.24 10.55 24.06
C GLY A 279 -8.61 11.89 23.40
N LEU A 280 -9.49 11.86 22.39
CA LEU A 280 -9.88 13.03 21.60
C LEU A 280 -11.19 13.68 22.08
N GLY A 281 -11.83 13.14 23.10
CA GLY A 281 -12.97 13.76 23.76
C GLY A 281 -12.58 15.05 24.47
N LEU A 282 -13.59 15.96 24.69
CA LEU A 282 -13.46 17.19 25.46
C LEU A 282 -13.11 16.89 26.92
#